data_3deecfd4f5c83aa7e94fe54f7b2da701
#
_entry.id   3deecfd4f5c83aa7e94fe54f7b2da701
#
_cell.length_a   1.000
_cell.length_b   1.000
_cell.length_c   1.000
_cell.angle_alpha   90.00
_cell.angle_beta   90.00
_cell.angle_gamma   90.00
#
_symmetry.space_group_name_H-M   'P 1'
#
loop_
_entity.id
_entity.type
_entity.pdbx_description
1 polymer ?
#
loop_
_entity_poly.entity_id
_entity_poly.type
_entity_poly.pdbx_seq_one_letter_code
_entity_poly.pdbx_strand_id
1 'polypeptide(L)'
;MVSKAFSMGLFGMHAFKVEVECDLSAGLPAFDLVGLPDAAVKESRNRVRAALKNCGFDFPVSRITMNLAPADVRKEGPVYDLPLLIALLKATGQLNVNTDDCIFAGELSLSGALHPVRGVLSMAIEAGKLAYTRMFVPAENAYEAAVVTGLSVYPVPDVFTLIDHLRGTKPILPAAPYHSDPKNQPPLPDFADVKGQAQAKRALEIAASGGHNVLLIGSPGSGKSMLAKRLPSILPQMRFEEMIETTEIHSVAGLLPSHTALIETRPFRSPHHTISGPGLSGGGSIPRPGEISLAHNGVLFLDELPEFSRSSMETLRQPLEDGVVTVSRVNGTVAFPCKFMLVAAMNPCPCGYYGHPTRPCTCSETAVARYLGRVSGPLLDRIDLHIEVPPVDFRDLSNTAKEESSASIKARVDAARDIQNERFANTGITCNAQIPPEMLHEVCRTAPAADALLKNAFEKFGLSARAYDRVLKVSRTIADLDNSRDIEARHAAEAVRYRTLDRKYWTR
;
A
#
# COMPACT_ATOMS: atom_id res chain seq x y z
N MET A 1 26.43 -30.15 22.76
CA MET A 1 26.97 -28.81 22.34
C MET A 1 25.85 -28.11 21.61
N VAL A 2 25.43 -26.95 22.07
CA VAL A 2 24.35 -26.18 21.44
C VAL A 2 24.94 -25.41 20.28
N SER A 3 24.41 -25.61 19.09
CA SER A 3 24.71 -24.80 17.89
C SER A 3 23.66 -23.74 17.69
N LYS A 4 24.03 -22.64 17.03
CA LYS A 4 23.14 -21.50 16.76
C LYS A 4 23.16 -21.07 15.29
N ALA A 5 21.99 -20.65 14.79
CA ALA A 5 21.82 -19.91 13.56
C ALA A 5 20.79 -18.78 13.79
N PHE A 6 20.86 -17.72 12.99
CA PHE A 6 19.99 -16.57 13.17
C PHE A 6 19.06 -16.40 11.98
N SER A 7 17.84 -16.00 12.29
CA SER A 7 16.77 -15.72 11.32
C SER A 7 16.00 -14.49 11.74
N MET A 8 15.03 -14.11 10.91
CA MET A 8 14.04 -13.07 11.21
C MET A 8 12.63 -13.65 11.15
N GLY A 9 11.79 -13.27 12.11
CA GLY A 9 10.36 -13.53 12.11
C GLY A 9 9.61 -12.27 11.74
N LEU A 10 8.30 -12.40 11.42
CA LEU A 10 7.41 -11.28 11.15
C LEU A 10 6.24 -11.28 12.14
N PHE A 11 5.90 -10.07 12.60
CA PHE A 11 4.64 -9.79 13.27
C PHE A 11 4.00 -8.54 12.66
N GLY A 12 2.98 -8.72 11.83
CA GLY A 12 2.47 -7.66 10.98
C GLY A 12 3.52 -7.21 9.96
N MET A 13 3.92 -5.93 10.01
CA MET A 13 4.99 -5.38 9.18
C MET A 13 6.37 -5.41 9.88
N HIS A 14 6.40 -5.64 11.19
CA HIS A 14 7.63 -5.60 11.95
C HIS A 14 8.35 -6.94 11.93
N ALA A 15 9.62 -6.91 11.56
CA ALA A 15 10.48 -8.06 11.70
C ALA A 15 11.12 -8.08 13.11
N PHE A 16 11.44 -9.27 13.60
CA PHE A 16 12.14 -9.48 14.86
C PHE A 16 13.15 -10.61 14.73
N LYS A 17 14.25 -10.51 15.46
CA LYS A 17 15.30 -11.53 15.48
C LYS A 17 14.77 -12.84 16.05
N VAL A 18 15.10 -13.96 15.37
CA VAL A 18 14.88 -15.32 15.85
C VAL A 18 16.21 -16.05 15.96
N GLU A 19 16.53 -16.50 17.15
CA GLU A 19 17.68 -17.36 17.40
C GLU A 19 17.23 -18.81 17.33
N VAL A 20 17.82 -19.59 16.42
CA VAL A 20 17.55 -21.01 16.24
C VAL A 20 18.67 -21.79 16.91
N GLU A 21 18.35 -22.44 18.01
CA GLU A 21 19.29 -23.27 18.78
C GLU A 21 19.01 -24.74 18.49
N CYS A 22 20.07 -25.53 18.29
CA CYS A 22 19.98 -26.98 18.12
C CYS A 22 20.82 -27.68 19.17
N ASP A 23 20.20 -28.60 19.93
CA ASP A 23 20.87 -29.51 20.83
C ASP A 23 20.69 -30.96 20.39
N LEU A 24 21.76 -31.72 20.43
CA LEU A 24 21.78 -33.15 20.15
C LEU A 24 22.09 -33.91 21.46
N SER A 25 21.16 -34.73 21.90
CA SER A 25 21.29 -35.54 23.10
C SER A 25 21.14 -37.03 22.79
N ALA A 26 21.77 -37.89 23.63
CA ALA A 26 21.62 -39.32 23.55
C ALA A 26 20.17 -39.73 23.94
N GLY A 27 19.61 -40.71 23.26
CA GLY A 27 18.28 -41.22 23.56
C GLY A 27 17.55 -41.76 22.30
N LEU A 28 16.26 -42.06 22.48
CA LEU A 28 15.42 -42.46 21.33
C LEU A 28 15.33 -41.34 20.32
N PRO A 29 15.50 -41.65 19.01
CA PRO A 29 15.43 -40.66 17.96
C PRO A 29 14.10 -39.88 17.98
N ALA A 30 14.21 -38.57 18.18
CA ALA A 30 13.10 -37.65 18.19
C ALA A 30 13.54 -36.33 17.56
N PHE A 31 12.57 -35.55 17.06
CA PHE A 31 12.81 -34.19 16.55
C PHE A 31 11.73 -33.27 17.14
N ASP A 32 12.11 -32.55 18.16
CA ASP A 32 11.26 -31.67 18.92
C ASP A 32 11.52 -30.20 18.54
N LEU A 33 10.45 -29.45 18.23
CA LEU A 33 10.48 -28.01 17.94
C LEU A 33 9.77 -27.28 19.08
N VAL A 34 10.47 -26.36 19.75
CA VAL A 34 9.95 -25.54 20.84
C VAL A 34 10.09 -24.04 20.52
N GLY A 35 9.43 -23.15 21.27
CA GLY A 35 9.44 -21.70 21.03
C GLY A 35 8.21 -21.19 20.28
N LEU A 36 7.03 -21.74 20.58
CA LEU A 36 5.71 -21.38 19.99
C LEU A 36 5.64 -21.51 18.46
N PRO A 37 6.07 -22.65 17.85
CA PRO A 37 5.94 -22.86 16.42
C PRO A 37 4.47 -23.06 16.02
N ASP A 38 4.06 -22.47 14.89
CA ASP A 38 2.77 -22.78 14.26
C ASP A 38 2.78 -24.17 13.56
N ALA A 39 1.70 -24.53 12.88
CA ALA A 39 1.62 -25.81 12.16
C ALA A 39 2.65 -25.87 11.01
N ALA A 40 2.86 -24.78 10.27
CA ALA A 40 3.81 -24.75 9.15
C ALA A 40 5.25 -24.91 9.62
N VAL A 41 5.62 -24.26 10.75
CA VAL A 41 6.93 -24.42 11.39
C VAL A 41 7.12 -25.84 11.91
N LYS A 42 6.08 -26.47 12.45
CA LYS A 42 6.17 -27.90 12.88
C LYS A 42 6.41 -28.85 11.72
N GLU A 43 5.87 -28.54 10.53
CA GLU A 43 6.12 -29.31 9.31
C GLU A 43 7.53 -29.16 8.78
N SER A 44 8.26 -28.09 9.12
CA SER A 44 9.67 -27.87 8.78
C SER A 44 10.56 -29.06 9.11
N ARG A 45 10.23 -29.77 10.21
CA ARG A 45 10.92 -31.01 10.60
C ARG A 45 11.02 -32.01 9.42
N ASN A 46 9.92 -32.20 8.70
CA ASN A 46 9.88 -33.17 7.60
C ASN A 46 10.65 -32.66 6.38
N ARG A 47 10.51 -31.36 6.06
CA ARG A 47 11.23 -30.75 4.94
C ARG A 47 12.74 -30.72 5.18
N VAL A 48 13.17 -30.29 6.35
CA VAL A 48 14.60 -30.28 6.74
C VAL A 48 15.21 -31.69 6.71
N ARG A 49 14.50 -32.70 7.26
CA ARG A 49 14.96 -34.08 7.22
C ARG A 49 15.12 -34.62 5.78
N ALA A 50 14.15 -34.37 4.92
CA ALA A 50 14.18 -34.82 3.53
C ALA A 50 15.28 -34.08 2.75
N ALA A 51 15.33 -32.74 2.85
CA ALA A 51 16.33 -31.93 2.18
C ALA A 51 17.77 -32.33 2.57
N LEU A 52 18.03 -32.50 3.88
CA LEU A 52 19.33 -32.97 4.35
C LEU A 52 19.77 -34.27 3.66
N LYS A 53 18.91 -35.31 3.70
CA LYS A 53 19.20 -36.61 3.08
C LYS A 53 19.40 -36.49 1.57
N ASN A 54 18.53 -35.77 0.87
CA ASN A 54 18.59 -35.62 -0.56
C ASN A 54 19.78 -34.77 -1.02
N CYS A 55 20.31 -33.92 -0.12
CA CYS A 55 21.55 -33.17 -0.33
C CYS A 55 22.80 -33.94 0.12
N GLY A 56 22.72 -35.24 0.43
CA GLY A 56 23.85 -36.07 0.77
C GLY A 56 24.46 -35.82 2.16
N PHE A 57 23.74 -35.18 3.06
CA PHE A 57 24.14 -35.00 4.44
C PHE A 57 23.53 -36.07 5.34
N ASP A 58 24.25 -36.41 6.43
CA ASP A 58 23.79 -37.38 7.39
C ASP A 58 22.77 -36.78 8.34
N PHE A 59 21.62 -37.45 8.48
CA PHE A 59 20.64 -37.09 9.48
C PHE A 59 20.95 -37.86 10.79
N PRO A 60 21.16 -37.15 11.92
CA PRO A 60 21.61 -37.79 13.16
C PRO A 60 20.55 -38.73 13.75
N VAL A 61 21.01 -39.93 14.22
CA VAL A 61 20.17 -40.87 14.94
C VAL A 61 20.28 -40.57 16.43
N SER A 62 19.72 -39.44 16.86
CA SER A 62 19.76 -38.92 18.23
C SER A 62 18.49 -38.16 18.53
N ARG A 63 18.30 -37.73 19.76
CA ARG A 63 17.22 -36.81 20.11
C ARG A 63 17.67 -35.40 19.75
N ILE A 64 16.93 -34.78 18.84
CA ILE A 64 17.14 -33.41 18.31
C ILE A 64 16.13 -32.50 18.98
N THR A 65 16.62 -31.47 19.69
CA THR A 65 15.74 -30.40 20.20
C THR A 65 16.12 -29.09 19.52
N MET A 66 15.17 -28.49 18.83
CA MET A 66 15.29 -27.18 18.19
C MET A 66 14.49 -26.15 18.96
N ASN A 67 15.14 -25.09 19.42
CA ASN A 67 14.49 -23.99 20.12
C ASN A 67 14.49 -22.73 19.24
N LEU A 68 13.34 -22.09 19.08
CA LEU A 68 13.15 -20.83 18.36
C LEU A 68 12.94 -19.71 19.38
N ALA A 69 14.01 -19.03 19.78
CA ALA A 69 13.93 -17.91 20.72
C ALA A 69 13.65 -16.57 19.98
N PRO A 70 12.91 -15.62 20.61
CA PRO A 70 12.31 -15.66 21.96
C PRO A 70 11.01 -16.48 22.02
N ALA A 71 10.68 -17.04 23.18
CA ALA A 71 9.53 -17.95 23.35
C ALA A 71 8.19 -17.22 23.60
N ASP A 72 8.17 -15.90 23.70
CA ASP A 72 7.00 -15.06 23.93
C ASP A 72 6.30 -14.63 22.63
N VAL A 73 6.99 -14.75 21.49
CA VAL A 73 6.45 -14.41 20.16
C VAL A 73 6.24 -15.68 19.36
N ARG A 74 5.05 -15.83 18.77
CA ARG A 74 4.72 -16.96 17.89
C ARG A 74 5.53 -16.90 16.59
N LYS A 75 6.09 -18.04 16.17
CA LYS A 75 6.80 -18.21 14.90
C LYS A 75 5.86 -18.80 13.87
N GLU A 76 5.78 -18.17 12.73
CA GLU A 76 4.81 -18.49 11.68
C GLU A 76 5.47 -18.67 10.33
N GLY A 77 4.96 -19.64 9.57
CA GLY A 77 5.37 -19.90 8.19
C GLY A 77 6.69 -20.67 8.04
N PRO A 78 7.04 -21.05 6.81
CA PRO A 78 8.16 -21.94 6.50
C PRO A 78 9.53 -21.24 6.45
N VAL A 79 9.60 -19.94 6.74
CA VAL A 79 10.81 -19.11 6.65
C VAL A 79 11.99 -19.67 7.46
N TYR A 80 11.69 -20.47 8.47
CA TYR A 80 12.68 -21.03 9.39
C TYR A 80 13.30 -22.36 8.91
N ASP A 81 12.88 -22.93 7.78
CA ASP A 81 13.42 -24.19 7.27
C ASP A 81 14.93 -24.11 7.06
N LEU A 82 15.39 -23.02 6.42
CA LEU A 82 16.81 -22.83 6.15
C LEU A 82 17.65 -22.67 7.43
N PRO A 83 17.33 -21.78 8.39
CA PRO A 83 18.10 -21.67 9.63
C PRO A 83 18.05 -22.93 10.51
N LEU A 84 16.93 -23.69 10.50
CA LEU A 84 16.87 -24.99 11.19
C LEU A 84 17.86 -25.99 10.57
N LEU A 85 17.97 -26.04 9.23
CA LEU A 85 18.94 -26.88 8.53
C LEU A 85 20.38 -26.47 8.88
N ILE A 86 20.70 -25.17 8.86
CA ILE A 86 22.05 -24.67 9.19
C ILE A 86 22.41 -25.00 10.64
N ALA A 87 21.50 -24.76 11.59
CA ALA A 87 21.72 -25.10 12.98
C ALA A 87 22.00 -26.62 13.17
N LEU A 88 21.24 -27.47 12.45
CA LEU A 88 21.45 -28.94 12.53
C LEU A 88 22.79 -29.37 11.92
N LEU A 89 23.20 -28.83 10.79
CA LEU A 89 24.50 -29.11 10.15
C LEU A 89 25.67 -28.68 11.07
N LYS A 90 25.54 -27.56 11.78
CA LYS A 90 26.53 -27.12 12.78
C LYS A 90 26.55 -28.05 13.97
N ALA A 91 25.39 -28.46 14.50
CA ALA A 91 25.31 -29.38 15.66
C ALA A 91 25.90 -30.75 15.37
N THR A 92 25.78 -31.26 14.14
CA THR A 92 26.35 -32.55 13.71
C THR A 92 27.82 -32.46 13.29
N GLY A 93 28.43 -31.26 13.31
CA GLY A 93 29.80 -31.04 12.86
C GLY A 93 30.00 -31.14 11.32
N GLN A 94 28.93 -31.27 10.55
CA GLN A 94 29.00 -31.33 9.11
C GLN A 94 29.23 -29.94 8.45
N LEU A 95 28.97 -28.86 9.23
CA LEU A 95 29.27 -27.48 8.85
C LEU A 95 30.01 -26.77 9.99
N ASN A 96 31.30 -26.56 9.81
CA ASN A 96 32.16 -25.93 10.82
C ASN A 96 32.64 -24.56 10.37
N VAL A 97 31.69 -23.58 10.34
CA VAL A 97 31.93 -22.20 9.92
C VAL A 97 31.29 -21.23 10.91
N ASN A 98 31.88 -20.02 11.03
CA ASN A 98 31.25 -18.95 11.80
C ASN A 98 30.14 -18.27 10.96
N THR A 99 28.93 -18.20 11.54
CA THR A 99 27.74 -17.61 10.94
C THR A 99 27.06 -16.59 11.87
N ASP A 100 27.81 -16.04 12.85
CA ASP A 100 27.23 -15.17 13.86
C ASP A 100 26.76 -13.81 13.32
N ASP A 101 27.32 -13.38 12.20
CA ASP A 101 26.95 -12.19 11.46
C ASP A 101 25.96 -12.45 10.31
N CYS A 102 25.43 -13.69 10.20
CA CYS A 102 24.57 -14.12 9.11
C CYS A 102 23.12 -14.25 9.55
N ILE A 103 22.21 -13.80 8.68
CA ILE A 103 20.78 -14.11 8.75
C ILE A 103 20.43 -15.11 7.64
N PHE A 104 19.65 -16.14 7.99
CA PHE A 104 19.13 -17.14 7.08
C PHE A 104 17.62 -17.11 7.06
N ALA A 105 17.01 -17.02 5.86
CA ALA A 105 15.57 -17.07 5.68
C ALA A 105 15.24 -17.81 4.39
N GLY A 106 14.28 -18.73 4.43
CA GLY A 106 13.87 -19.46 3.23
C GLY A 106 13.11 -20.75 3.54
N GLU A 107 12.18 -21.09 2.66
CA GLU A 107 11.45 -22.36 2.66
C GLU A 107 12.23 -23.40 1.87
N LEU A 108 12.30 -24.63 2.37
CA LEU A 108 12.97 -25.75 1.69
C LEU A 108 11.98 -26.63 0.96
N SER A 109 12.31 -26.95 -0.29
CA SER A 109 11.75 -28.12 -0.96
C SER A 109 12.36 -29.40 -0.41
N LEU A 110 11.74 -30.55 -0.65
CA LEU A 110 12.28 -31.85 -0.26
C LEU A 110 13.62 -32.17 -0.95
N SER A 111 13.89 -31.57 -2.12
CA SER A 111 15.15 -31.72 -2.88
C SER A 111 16.26 -30.76 -2.41
N GLY A 112 15.96 -29.82 -1.54
CA GLY A 112 16.91 -28.82 -1.05
C GLY A 112 16.91 -27.51 -1.83
N ALA A 113 16.02 -27.32 -2.82
CA ALA A 113 15.83 -26.01 -3.45
C ALA A 113 15.14 -25.03 -2.48
N LEU A 114 15.48 -23.74 -2.57
CA LEU A 114 14.85 -22.70 -1.77
C LEU A 114 13.68 -22.06 -2.52
N HIS A 115 12.55 -21.95 -1.84
CA HIS A 115 11.36 -21.25 -2.30
C HIS A 115 11.22 -19.86 -1.64
N PRO A 116 10.63 -18.89 -2.36
CA PRO A 116 10.46 -17.54 -1.86
C PRO A 116 9.56 -17.50 -0.61
N VAL A 117 9.88 -16.56 0.26
CA VAL A 117 9.13 -16.30 1.50
C VAL A 117 8.67 -14.84 1.53
N ARG A 118 7.71 -14.52 2.41
CA ARG A 118 7.10 -13.19 2.49
C ARG A 118 7.87 -12.28 3.43
N GLY A 119 7.82 -10.96 3.15
CA GLY A 119 8.29 -9.93 4.06
C GLY A 119 9.81 -9.86 4.20
N VAL A 120 10.55 -10.30 3.18
CA VAL A 120 12.01 -10.33 3.25
C VAL A 120 12.59 -8.91 3.31
N LEU A 121 11.94 -7.92 2.70
CA LEU A 121 12.36 -6.51 2.84
C LEU A 121 12.33 -6.05 4.30
N SER A 122 11.23 -6.29 5.02
CA SER A 122 11.14 -5.95 6.46
C SER A 122 12.20 -6.69 7.28
N MET A 123 12.45 -7.97 6.95
CA MET A 123 13.50 -8.76 7.59
C MET A 123 14.89 -8.18 7.33
N ALA A 124 15.18 -7.76 6.10
CA ALA A 124 16.46 -7.16 5.73
C ALA A 124 16.68 -5.81 6.41
N ILE A 125 15.64 -4.97 6.49
CA ILE A 125 15.69 -3.68 7.21
C ILE A 125 16.04 -3.92 8.68
N GLU A 126 15.39 -4.86 9.35
CA GLU A 126 15.66 -5.16 10.75
C GLU A 126 17.04 -5.80 10.94
N ALA A 127 17.47 -6.68 10.04
CA ALA A 127 18.81 -7.26 10.06
C ALA A 127 19.90 -6.18 9.99
N GLY A 128 19.71 -5.17 9.11
CA GLY A 128 20.60 -4.02 8.99
C GLY A 128 20.66 -3.17 10.28
N LYS A 129 19.52 -2.91 10.92
CA LYS A 129 19.44 -2.20 12.21
C LYS A 129 20.17 -2.95 13.33
N LEU A 130 20.13 -4.27 13.31
CA LEU A 130 20.81 -5.13 14.27
C LEU A 130 22.28 -5.40 13.92
N ALA A 131 22.83 -4.70 12.93
CA ALA A 131 24.21 -4.76 12.48
C ALA A 131 24.66 -6.14 11.95
N TYR A 132 23.75 -6.97 11.43
CA TYR A 132 24.11 -8.13 10.63
C TYR A 132 24.72 -7.67 9.32
N THR A 133 25.75 -8.40 8.84
CA THR A 133 26.47 -8.00 7.62
C THR A 133 26.13 -8.85 6.41
N ARG A 134 25.60 -10.07 6.64
CA ARG A 134 25.29 -11.04 5.60
C ARG A 134 23.88 -11.59 5.75
N MET A 135 23.12 -11.66 4.66
CA MET A 135 21.79 -12.26 4.63
C MET A 135 21.66 -13.24 3.47
N PHE A 136 21.23 -14.47 3.77
CA PHE A 136 21.02 -15.55 2.81
C PHE A 136 19.52 -15.79 2.65
N VAL A 137 19.03 -15.56 1.41
CA VAL A 137 17.59 -15.61 1.09
C VAL A 137 17.39 -16.36 -0.23
N PRO A 138 16.18 -16.87 -0.51
CA PRO A 138 15.85 -17.40 -1.81
C PRO A 138 16.18 -16.41 -2.93
N ALA A 139 16.64 -16.91 -4.09
CA ALA A 139 17.11 -16.07 -5.19
C ALA A 139 16.05 -15.04 -5.64
N GLU A 140 14.76 -15.39 -5.60
CA GLU A 140 13.66 -14.50 -5.97
C GLU A 140 13.47 -13.34 -4.97
N ASN A 141 13.77 -13.53 -3.68
CA ASN A 141 13.66 -12.50 -2.65
C ASN A 141 14.89 -11.58 -2.58
N ALA A 142 16.00 -11.95 -3.22
CA ALA A 142 17.24 -11.17 -3.10
C ALA A 142 17.10 -9.73 -3.61
N TYR A 143 16.22 -9.50 -4.59
CA TYR A 143 15.98 -8.17 -5.17
C TYR A 143 15.41 -7.19 -4.14
N GLU A 144 14.38 -7.60 -3.39
CA GLU A 144 13.77 -6.75 -2.35
C GLU A 144 14.72 -6.52 -1.16
N ALA A 145 15.50 -7.53 -0.77
CA ALA A 145 16.45 -7.42 0.32
C ALA A 145 17.66 -6.53 -0.02
N ALA A 146 18.11 -6.53 -1.28
CA ALA A 146 19.28 -5.77 -1.75
C ALA A 146 19.06 -4.24 -1.75
N VAL A 147 17.86 -3.77 -1.45
CA VAL A 147 17.56 -2.34 -1.22
C VAL A 147 18.23 -1.80 0.04
N VAL A 148 18.49 -2.66 1.01
CA VAL A 148 19.05 -2.27 2.32
C VAL A 148 20.54 -2.08 2.20
N THR A 149 20.99 -0.85 2.36
CA THR A 149 22.43 -0.51 2.33
C THR A 149 23.17 -1.04 3.54
N GLY A 150 24.41 -1.52 3.34
CA GLY A 150 25.25 -2.06 4.43
C GLY A 150 25.02 -3.53 4.72
N LEU A 151 24.04 -4.20 4.11
CA LEU A 151 23.76 -5.62 4.23
C LEU A 151 24.12 -6.32 2.91
N SER A 152 25.05 -7.29 2.95
CA SER A 152 25.37 -8.12 1.79
C SER A 152 24.33 -9.25 1.66
N VAL A 153 23.48 -9.16 0.63
CA VAL A 153 22.41 -10.13 0.38
C VAL A 153 22.88 -11.19 -0.63
N TYR A 154 22.77 -12.46 -0.28
CA TYR A 154 23.18 -13.58 -1.10
C TYR A 154 21.97 -14.34 -1.64
N PRO A 155 21.76 -14.36 -2.99
CA PRO A 155 20.69 -15.12 -3.62
C PRO A 155 21.03 -16.62 -3.59
N VAL A 156 20.26 -17.39 -2.84
CA VAL A 156 20.48 -18.82 -2.64
C VAL A 156 19.45 -19.62 -3.44
N PRO A 157 19.84 -20.39 -4.46
CA PRO A 157 18.92 -21.25 -5.19
C PRO A 157 18.62 -22.56 -4.46
N ASP A 158 19.63 -23.12 -3.77
CA ASP A 158 19.54 -24.42 -3.10
C ASP A 158 20.58 -24.57 -1.97
N VAL A 159 20.42 -25.61 -1.18
CA VAL A 159 21.28 -25.95 -0.02
C VAL A 159 22.72 -26.23 -0.46
N PHE A 160 22.94 -26.91 -1.58
CA PHE A 160 24.32 -27.24 -2.03
C PHE A 160 25.12 -25.99 -2.30
N THR A 161 24.53 -25.09 -3.09
CA THR A 161 25.15 -23.81 -3.45
C THR A 161 25.47 -22.98 -2.20
N LEU A 162 24.57 -22.98 -1.21
CA LEU A 162 24.81 -22.30 0.07
C LEU A 162 25.97 -22.92 0.86
N ILE A 163 25.98 -24.23 1.01
CA ILE A 163 27.03 -24.92 1.79
C ILE A 163 28.40 -24.77 1.13
N ASP A 164 28.45 -24.86 -0.20
CA ASP A 164 29.67 -24.59 -0.97
C ASP A 164 30.19 -23.17 -0.75
N HIS A 165 29.29 -22.18 -0.74
CA HIS A 165 29.64 -20.79 -0.43
C HIS A 165 30.17 -20.65 0.99
N LEU A 166 29.47 -21.20 1.99
CA LEU A 166 29.86 -21.11 3.39
C LEU A 166 31.18 -21.80 3.68
N ARG A 167 31.51 -22.89 2.97
CA ARG A 167 32.80 -23.59 3.02
C ARG A 167 33.91 -22.87 2.24
N GLY A 168 33.57 -21.86 1.43
CA GLY A 168 34.52 -21.13 0.60
C GLY A 168 34.93 -21.87 -0.68
N THR A 169 34.28 -22.98 -1.02
CA THR A 169 34.57 -23.78 -2.23
C THR A 169 34.03 -23.14 -3.49
N LYS A 170 32.81 -22.58 -3.45
CA LYS A 170 32.17 -21.88 -4.58
C LYS A 170 31.42 -20.66 -4.07
N PRO A 171 32.00 -19.47 -4.16
CA PRO A 171 31.37 -18.26 -3.65
C PRO A 171 30.14 -17.86 -4.47
N ILE A 172 29.05 -17.51 -3.79
CA ILE A 172 27.90 -16.81 -4.36
C ILE A 172 28.25 -15.33 -4.41
N LEU A 173 27.99 -14.68 -5.52
CA LEU A 173 28.10 -13.21 -5.58
C LEU A 173 26.93 -12.56 -4.87
N PRO A 174 27.15 -11.51 -4.06
CA PRO A 174 26.05 -10.77 -3.46
C PRO A 174 25.17 -10.13 -4.55
N ALA A 175 23.89 -9.98 -4.26
CA ALA A 175 22.97 -9.27 -5.14
C ALA A 175 23.47 -7.82 -5.34
N ALA A 176 23.32 -7.33 -6.58
CA ALA A 176 23.69 -5.94 -6.88
C ALA A 176 22.79 -4.97 -6.05
N PRO A 177 23.35 -3.88 -5.55
CA PRO A 177 22.55 -2.83 -4.89
C PRO A 177 21.44 -2.34 -5.81
N TYR A 178 20.31 -1.98 -5.21
CA TYR A 178 19.21 -1.41 -5.96
C TYR A 178 19.60 -0.10 -6.64
N HIS A 179 19.26 0.01 -7.91
CA HIS A 179 19.31 1.24 -8.69
C HIS A 179 17.98 1.43 -9.40
N SER A 180 17.35 2.59 -9.20
CA SER A 180 16.13 2.93 -9.93
C SER A 180 16.45 3.12 -11.43
N ASP A 181 15.73 2.41 -12.28
CA ASP A 181 15.78 2.61 -13.73
C ASP A 181 14.40 3.04 -14.25
N PRO A 182 14.22 4.34 -14.54
CA PRO A 182 12.94 4.87 -15.02
C PRO A 182 12.42 4.19 -16.31
N LYS A 183 13.32 3.52 -17.07
CA LYS A 183 12.93 2.83 -18.32
C LYS A 183 12.20 1.51 -18.08
N ASN A 184 12.34 0.93 -16.91
CA ASN A 184 11.70 -0.34 -16.55
C ASN A 184 10.28 -0.19 -15.98
N GLN A 185 9.77 1.03 -15.85
CA GLN A 185 8.42 1.26 -15.36
C GLN A 185 7.38 0.94 -16.45
N PRO A 186 6.30 0.21 -16.10
CA PRO A 186 5.24 -0.07 -17.07
C PRO A 186 4.57 1.25 -17.52
N PRO A 187 4.25 1.39 -18.81
CA PRO A 187 3.59 2.60 -19.31
C PRO A 187 2.22 2.78 -18.65
N LEU A 188 1.97 3.97 -18.11
CA LEU A 188 0.68 4.33 -17.54
C LEU A 188 -0.26 4.88 -18.63
N PRO A 189 -1.58 4.66 -18.51
CA PRO A 189 -2.57 5.25 -19.41
C PRO A 189 -2.52 6.78 -19.38
N ASP A 190 -2.55 7.43 -20.57
CA ASP A 190 -2.41 8.88 -20.71
C ASP A 190 -3.77 9.61 -20.72
N PHE A 191 -3.83 10.81 -20.10
CA PHE A 191 -5.00 11.70 -20.16
C PHE A 191 -5.28 12.23 -21.59
N ALA A 192 -4.29 12.23 -22.48
CA ALA A 192 -4.47 12.57 -23.89
C ALA A 192 -5.49 11.67 -24.62
N ASP A 193 -5.71 10.44 -24.13
CA ASP A 193 -6.71 9.52 -24.68
C ASP A 193 -8.15 9.86 -24.25
N VAL A 194 -8.33 10.72 -23.25
CA VAL A 194 -9.65 11.10 -22.73
C VAL A 194 -10.17 12.28 -23.51
N LYS A 195 -11.18 12.07 -24.32
CA LYS A 195 -11.80 13.13 -25.12
C LYS A 195 -12.75 13.99 -24.27
N GLY A 196 -12.62 15.32 -24.40
CA GLY A 196 -13.40 16.27 -23.62
C GLY A 196 -13.15 16.18 -22.11
N GLN A 197 -14.21 16.25 -21.31
CA GLN A 197 -14.19 16.09 -19.83
C GLN A 197 -13.28 17.10 -19.10
N ALA A 198 -13.15 18.33 -19.63
CA ALA A 198 -12.22 19.34 -19.09
C ALA A 198 -12.41 19.60 -17.58
N GLN A 199 -13.67 19.65 -17.10
CA GLN A 199 -13.95 19.88 -15.68
C GLN A 199 -13.51 18.71 -14.79
N ALA A 200 -13.70 17.47 -15.25
CA ALA A 200 -13.26 16.28 -14.52
C ALA A 200 -11.73 16.16 -14.52
N LYS A 201 -11.07 16.46 -15.65
CA LYS A 201 -9.59 16.51 -15.73
C LYS A 201 -9.03 17.56 -14.75
N ARG A 202 -9.59 18.79 -14.74
CA ARG A 202 -9.18 19.85 -13.81
C ARG A 202 -9.36 19.44 -12.36
N ALA A 203 -10.47 18.83 -12.02
CA ALA A 203 -10.70 18.37 -10.66
C ALA A 203 -9.74 17.24 -10.23
N LEU A 204 -9.37 16.32 -11.14
CA LEU A 204 -8.38 15.29 -10.89
C LEU A 204 -6.96 15.87 -10.77
N GLU A 205 -6.62 16.91 -11.52
CA GLU A 205 -5.40 17.69 -11.36
C GLU A 205 -5.31 18.31 -9.96
N ILE A 206 -6.37 18.97 -9.49
CA ILE A 206 -6.44 19.53 -8.13
C ILE A 206 -6.31 18.41 -7.08
N ALA A 207 -7.02 17.30 -7.29
CA ALA A 207 -6.96 16.16 -6.39
C ALA A 207 -5.55 15.55 -6.29
N ALA A 208 -4.86 15.37 -7.42
CA ALA A 208 -3.49 14.89 -7.48
C ALA A 208 -2.51 15.85 -6.79
N SER A 209 -2.71 17.16 -7.01
CA SER A 209 -1.85 18.20 -6.42
C SER A 209 -1.98 18.29 -4.90
N GLY A 210 -3.19 18.13 -4.36
CA GLY A 210 -3.45 18.26 -2.92
C GLY A 210 -3.59 16.95 -2.16
N GLY A 211 -3.64 15.80 -2.83
CA GLY A 211 -3.94 14.51 -2.22
C GLY A 211 -5.41 14.37 -1.79
N HIS A 212 -6.32 15.06 -2.49
CA HIS A 212 -7.74 15.13 -2.12
C HIS A 212 -8.55 13.92 -2.57
N ASN A 213 -9.49 13.49 -1.74
CA ASN A 213 -10.46 12.44 -2.07
C ASN A 213 -11.52 12.94 -3.06
N VAL A 214 -11.91 12.06 -4.00
CA VAL A 214 -12.77 12.42 -5.13
C VAL A 214 -13.98 11.51 -5.24
N LEU A 215 -15.16 12.08 -5.51
CA LEU A 215 -16.36 11.36 -5.91
C LEU A 215 -16.77 11.77 -7.33
N LEU A 216 -16.77 10.81 -8.25
CA LEU A 216 -17.22 10.97 -9.64
C LEU A 216 -18.67 10.51 -9.76
N ILE A 217 -19.59 11.39 -10.13
CA ILE A 217 -21.00 11.09 -10.33
C ILE A 217 -21.33 11.28 -11.79
N GLY A 218 -21.92 10.28 -12.44
CA GLY A 218 -22.29 10.41 -13.85
C GLY A 218 -23.02 9.18 -14.39
N SER A 219 -23.64 9.32 -15.57
CA SER A 219 -24.35 8.23 -16.23
C SER A 219 -23.42 7.06 -16.58
N PRO A 220 -23.97 5.85 -16.81
CA PRO A 220 -23.20 4.76 -17.37
C PRO A 220 -22.52 5.17 -18.68
N GLY A 221 -21.25 4.80 -18.87
CA GLY A 221 -20.48 5.15 -20.06
C GLY A 221 -19.95 6.58 -20.13
N SER A 222 -20.09 7.40 -19.07
CA SER A 222 -19.55 8.78 -19.05
C SER A 222 -18.01 8.86 -18.89
N GLY A 223 -17.31 7.72 -18.71
CA GLY A 223 -15.85 7.69 -18.62
C GLY A 223 -15.26 7.77 -17.20
N LYS A 224 -16.06 7.66 -16.12
CA LYS A 224 -15.61 7.73 -14.73
C LYS A 224 -14.43 6.81 -14.41
N SER A 225 -14.56 5.52 -14.70
CA SER A 225 -13.53 4.52 -14.44
C SER A 225 -12.30 4.72 -15.34
N MET A 226 -12.49 5.26 -16.56
CA MET A 226 -11.41 5.60 -17.47
C MET A 226 -10.57 6.78 -16.93
N LEU A 227 -11.22 7.81 -16.39
CA LEU A 227 -10.58 8.94 -15.73
C LEU A 227 -9.80 8.50 -14.48
N ALA A 228 -10.44 7.69 -13.61
CA ALA A 228 -9.80 7.20 -12.38
C ALA A 228 -8.54 6.38 -12.66
N LYS A 229 -8.55 5.47 -13.64
CA LYS A 229 -7.40 4.63 -14.02
C LYS A 229 -6.20 5.43 -14.55
N ARG A 230 -6.40 6.68 -15.00
CA ARG A 230 -5.32 7.56 -15.47
C ARG A 230 -4.71 8.41 -14.37
N LEU A 231 -5.35 8.49 -13.21
CA LEU A 231 -4.86 9.31 -12.10
C LEU A 231 -3.40 9.00 -11.71
N PRO A 232 -2.94 7.73 -11.64
CA PRO A 232 -1.54 7.44 -11.34
C PRO A 232 -0.53 8.13 -12.27
N SER A 233 -0.90 8.42 -13.53
CA SER A 233 0.00 9.06 -14.51
C SER A 233 0.29 10.54 -14.22
N ILE A 234 -0.53 11.19 -13.39
CA ILE A 234 -0.36 12.60 -13.00
C ILE A 234 0.01 12.78 -11.52
N LEU A 235 0.06 11.68 -10.73
CA LEU A 235 0.48 11.75 -9.34
C LEU A 235 1.99 12.07 -9.23
N PRO A 236 2.42 12.78 -8.18
CA PRO A 236 3.82 13.01 -7.89
C PRO A 236 4.58 11.69 -7.72
N GLN A 237 5.85 11.69 -8.10
CA GLN A 237 6.71 10.54 -7.86
C GLN A 237 6.81 10.23 -6.37
N MET A 238 6.91 8.92 -6.01
CA MET A 238 7.13 8.53 -4.63
C MET A 238 8.55 8.87 -4.20
N ARG A 239 8.70 9.33 -2.97
CA ARG A 239 10.01 9.45 -2.31
C ARG A 239 10.52 8.05 -1.95
N PHE A 240 11.81 7.94 -1.70
CA PHE A 240 12.44 6.65 -1.41
C PHE A 240 11.80 5.96 -0.19
N GLU A 241 11.50 6.72 0.86
CA GLU A 241 10.82 6.23 2.06
C GLU A 241 9.40 5.71 1.75
N GLU A 242 8.65 6.44 0.89
CA GLU A 242 7.32 5.99 0.44
C GLU A 242 7.39 4.70 -0.38
N MET A 243 8.44 4.54 -1.21
CA MET A 243 8.68 3.30 -1.97
C MET A 243 8.96 2.12 -1.04
N ILE A 244 9.78 2.31 0.00
CA ILE A 244 10.07 1.29 1.01
C ILE A 244 8.79 0.88 1.74
N GLU A 245 8.05 1.83 2.35
CA GLU A 245 6.80 1.54 3.07
C GLU A 245 5.79 0.78 2.20
N THR A 246 5.63 1.23 0.95
CA THR A 246 4.72 0.59 0.00
C THR A 246 5.16 -0.83 -0.33
N THR A 247 6.46 -1.03 -0.56
CA THR A 247 7.02 -2.34 -0.91
C THR A 247 6.95 -3.31 0.28
N GLU A 248 7.21 -2.85 1.51
CA GLU A 248 7.05 -3.66 2.73
C GLU A 248 5.64 -4.22 2.87
N ILE A 249 4.59 -3.38 2.65
CA ILE A 249 3.20 -3.83 2.70
C ILE A 249 2.93 -4.93 1.68
N HIS A 250 3.39 -4.75 0.44
CA HIS A 250 3.19 -5.73 -0.64
C HIS A 250 4.02 -7.01 -0.42
N SER A 251 5.23 -6.90 0.11
CA SER A 251 6.09 -8.02 0.46
C SER A 251 5.47 -8.88 1.56
N VAL A 252 4.99 -8.27 2.65
CA VAL A 252 4.29 -8.96 3.76
C VAL A 252 2.98 -9.59 3.28
N ALA A 253 2.26 -8.93 2.37
CA ALA A 253 1.06 -9.52 1.75
C ALA A 253 1.36 -10.72 0.84
N GLY A 254 2.62 -10.87 0.39
CA GLY A 254 3.03 -11.85 -0.61
C GLY A 254 2.54 -11.51 -2.02
N LEU A 255 2.42 -10.22 -2.31
CA LEU A 255 1.94 -9.66 -3.58
C LEU A 255 3.01 -8.84 -4.32
N LEU A 256 4.25 -8.90 -3.85
CA LEU A 256 5.36 -8.28 -4.57
C LEU A 256 5.67 -9.12 -5.82
N PRO A 257 5.68 -8.54 -7.03
CA PRO A 257 6.02 -9.29 -8.24
C PRO A 257 7.46 -9.83 -8.17
N SER A 258 7.70 -11.00 -8.75
CA SER A 258 9.04 -11.59 -8.84
C SER A 258 10.02 -10.61 -9.49
N HIS A 259 11.27 -10.59 -9.01
CA HIS A 259 12.34 -9.69 -9.48
C HIS A 259 12.07 -8.19 -9.29
N THR A 260 11.12 -7.82 -8.43
CA THR A 260 10.87 -6.44 -8.07
C THR A 260 11.65 -6.09 -6.80
N ALA A 261 12.52 -5.10 -6.88
CA ALA A 261 13.24 -4.58 -5.72
C ALA A 261 12.36 -3.60 -4.90
N LEU A 262 11.83 -2.59 -5.57
CA LEU A 262 10.90 -1.60 -5.00
C LEU A 262 9.72 -1.36 -5.93
N ILE A 263 8.59 -1.03 -5.35
CA ILE A 263 7.43 -0.48 -6.05
C ILE A 263 7.68 1.02 -6.22
N GLU A 264 7.99 1.45 -7.45
CA GLU A 264 8.33 2.84 -7.77
C GLU A 264 7.10 3.66 -8.21
N THR A 265 6.06 3.00 -8.68
CA THR A 265 4.81 3.64 -9.12
C THR A 265 3.76 3.58 -8.02
N ARG A 266 3.00 4.67 -7.84
CA ARG A 266 1.92 4.70 -6.84
C ARG A 266 0.90 3.62 -7.11
N PRO A 267 0.58 2.74 -6.15
CA PRO A 267 -0.38 1.66 -6.33
C PRO A 267 -1.76 2.18 -6.75
N PHE A 268 -2.43 1.45 -7.64
CA PHE A 268 -3.84 1.66 -7.98
C PHE A 268 -4.61 0.39 -7.66
N ARG A 269 -5.39 0.44 -6.58
CA ARG A 269 -6.20 -0.70 -6.12
C ARG A 269 -7.66 -0.47 -6.45
N SER A 270 -8.30 -1.44 -7.08
CA SER A 270 -9.69 -1.37 -7.51
C SER A 270 -10.43 -2.65 -7.15
N PRO A 271 -10.78 -2.85 -5.87
CA PRO A 271 -11.51 -4.02 -5.45
C PRO A 271 -12.93 -4.01 -6.02
N HIS A 272 -13.47 -5.20 -6.31
CA HIS A 272 -14.84 -5.36 -6.73
C HIS A 272 -15.80 -5.04 -5.58
N HIS A 273 -16.99 -4.51 -5.85
CA HIS A 273 -17.97 -4.09 -4.82
C HIS A 273 -18.46 -5.24 -3.93
N THR A 274 -18.28 -6.52 -4.33
CA THR A 274 -18.60 -7.70 -3.51
C THR A 274 -17.55 -8.01 -2.45
N ILE A 275 -16.46 -7.25 -2.35
CA ILE A 275 -15.41 -7.46 -1.35
C ILE A 275 -15.97 -7.39 0.06
N SER A 276 -15.54 -8.31 0.92
CA SER A 276 -15.90 -8.30 2.34
C SER A 276 -15.16 -7.20 3.12
N GLY A 277 -15.68 -6.79 4.28
CA GLY A 277 -15.00 -5.88 5.18
C GLY A 277 -13.55 -6.30 5.50
N PRO A 278 -13.31 -7.58 5.92
CA PRO A 278 -11.94 -8.09 6.12
C PRO A 278 -11.06 -8.10 4.86
N GLY A 279 -11.63 -8.30 3.67
CA GLY A 279 -10.87 -8.17 2.42
C GLY A 279 -10.42 -6.73 2.17
N LEU A 280 -11.24 -5.77 2.56
CA LEU A 280 -10.95 -4.35 2.41
C LEU A 280 -9.96 -3.85 3.48
N SER A 281 -10.23 -4.10 4.77
CA SER A 281 -9.41 -3.61 5.88
C SER A 281 -8.24 -4.52 6.27
N GLY A 282 -8.24 -5.74 5.82
CA GLY A 282 -7.32 -6.76 6.30
C GLY A 282 -7.95 -7.68 7.35
N GLY A 283 -7.34 -8.83 7.55
CA GLY A 283 -7.87 -9.86 8.44
C GLY A 283 -7.17 -11.20 8.31
N GLY A 284 -7.90 -12.25 8.66
CA GLY A 284 -7.39 -13.63 8.75
C GLY A 284 -7.08 -14.04 10.18
N SER A 285 -6.73 -15.30 10.40
CA SER A 285 -6.24 -15.81 11.68
C SER A 285 -4.89 -15.17 12.04
N ILE A 286 -4.08 -14.92 11.01
CA ILE A 286 -2.87 -14.12 11.03
C ILE A 286 -3.23 -12.78 10.39
N PRO A 287 -3.06 -11.65 11.09
CA PRO A 287 -3.37 -10.34 10.53
C PRO A 287 -2.58 -10.06 9.25
N ARG A 288 -3.28 -9.83 8.14
CA ARG A 288 -2.71 -9.47 6.84
C ARG A 288 -3.28 -8.14 6.37
N PRO A 289 -2.50 -7.34 5.61
CA PRO A 289 -3.00 -6.11 5.02
C PRO A 289 -4.11 -6.41 4.00
N GLY A 290 -5.15 -5.55 4.00
CA GLY A 290 -6.23 -5.58 3.00
C GLY A 290 -5.99 -4.57 1.88
N GLU A 291 -7.00 -4.40 0.98
CA GLU A 291 -6.92 -3.50 -0.17
C GLU A 291 -6.65 -2.03 0.23
N ILE A 292 -7.14 -1.60 1.39
CA ILE A 292 -6.88 -0.26 1.94
C ILE A 292 -5.39 -0.04 2.18
N SER A 293 -4.72 -1.02 2.82
CA SER A 293 -3.28 -0.94 3.07
C SER A 293 -2.46 -1.17 1.79
N LEU A 294 -2.91 -2.03 0.89
CA LEU A 294 -2.28 -2.22 -0.42
C LEU A 294 -2.35 -0.99 -1.32
N ALA A 295 -3.29 -0.06 -1.05
CA ALA A 295 -3.38 1.24 -1.71
C ALA A 295 -2.50 2.31 -1.07
N HIS A 296 -1.71 1.99 -0.04
CA HIS A 296 -0.83 2.93 0.66
C HIS A 296 0.05 3.72 -0.31
N ASN A 297 0.18 5.03 -0.09
CA ASN A 297 0.88 5.98 -0.96
C ASN A 297 0.35 6.04 -2.41
N GLY A 298 -0.84 5.50 -2.66
CA GLY A 298 -1.47 5.39 -3.97
C GLY A 298 -2.94 5.75 -3.99
N VAL A 299 -3.70 5.04 -4.80
CA VAL A 299 -5.13 5.27 -5.05
C VAL A 299 -5.94 4.03 -4.71
N LEU A 300 -6.98 4.21 -3.90
CA LEU A 300 -8.05 3.22 -3.74
C LEU A 300 -9.25 3.69 -4.59
N PHE A 301 -9.54 2.96 -5.66
CA PHE A 301 -10.66 3.23 -6.54
C PHE A 301 -11.84 2.32 -6.22
N LEU A 302 -12.98 2.90 -5.85
CA LEU A 302 -14.23 2.20 -5.58
C LEU A 302 -15.25 2.55 -6.66
N ASP A 303 -15.39 1.67 -7.65
CA ASP A 303 -16.43 1.81 -8.68
C ASP A 303 -17.77 1.32 -8.14
N GLU A 304 -18.87 1.92 -8.62
CA GLU A 304 -20.22 1.59 -8.16
C GLU A 304 -20.38 1.70 -6.63
N LEU A 305 -19.88 2.77 -6.03
CA LEU A 305 -19.83 2.96 -4.58
C LEU A 305 -21.10 2.54 -3.82
N PRO A 306 -22.36 2.86 -4.27
CA PRO A 306 -23.56 2.45 -3.57
C PRO A 306 -23.84 0.94 -3.59
N GLU A 307 -23.12 0.15 -4.38
CA GLU A 307 -23.27 -1.32 -4.44
C GLU A 307 -22.39 -2.07 -3.41
N PHE A 308 -21.41 -1.36 -2.81
CA PHE A 308 -20.66 -1.94 -1.68
C PHE A 308 -21.57 -2.15 -0.48
N SER A 309 -21.31 -3.20 0.30
CA SER A 309 -22.02 -3.42 1.55
C SER A 309 -21.80 -2.25 2.52
N ARG A 310 -22.81 -1.91 3.32
CA ARG A 310 -22.70 -0.84 4.31
C ARG A 310 -21.56 -1.11 5.29
N SER A 311 -21.36 -2.36 5.69
CA SER A 311 -20.25 -2.75 6.56
C SER A 311 -18.87 -2.49 5.92
N SER A 312 -18.70 -2.80 4.62
CA SER A 312 -17.45 -2.52 3.91
C SER A 312 -17.17 -1.02 3.80
N MET A 313 -18.20 -0.20 3.51
CA MET A 313 -18.04 1.27 3.46
C MET A 313 -17.70 1.88 4.83
N GLU A 314 -18.26 1.37 5.93
CA GLU A 314 -17.97 1.85 7.28
C GLU A 314 -16.50 1.58 7.68
N THR A 315 -15.86 0.51 7.15
CA THR A 315 -14.45 0.24 7.43
C THR A 315 -13.49 1.27 6.85
N LEU A 316 -13.93 2.12 5.89
CA LEU A 316 -13.12 3.19 5.31
C LEU A 316 -12.99 4.42 6.21
N ARG A 317 -13.89 4.60 7.20
CA ARG A 317 -14.02 5.86 7.94
C ARG A 317 -12.77 6.19 8.75
N GLN A 318 -12.30 5.21 9.52
CA GLN A 318 -11.09 5.37 10.34
C GLN A 318 -9.83 5.52 9.46
N PRO A 319 -9.58 4.66 8.47
CA PRO A 319 -8.43 4.80 7.57
C PRO A 319 -8.30 6.16 6.88
N LEU A 320 -9.44 6.76 6.48
CA LEU A 320 -9.46 8.07 5.83
C LEU A 320 -9.13 9.24 6.79
N GLU A 321 -9.27 9.04 8.10
CA GLU A 321 -8.91 10.05 9.11
C GLU A 321 -7.51 9.82 9.66
N ASP A 322 -7.22 8.59 10.09
CA ASP A 322 -6.02 8.26 10.86
C ASP A 322 -4.83 7.83 9.97
N GLY A 323 -5.09 7.47 8.69
CA GLY A 323 -4.06 6.94 7.80
C GLY A 323 -3.50 5.58 8.23
N VAL A 324 -4.21 4.87 9.11
CA VAL A 324 -3.82 3.56 9.66
C VAL A 324 -5.04 2.65 9.77
N VAL A 325 -4.88 1.37 9.43
CA VAL A 325 -5.85 0.30 9.70
C VAL A 325 -5.36 -0.56 10.84
N THR A 326 -6.16 -0.67 11.89
CA THR A 326 -5.86 -1.57 13.01
C THR A 326 -6.65 -2.86 12.88
N VAL A 327 -5.95 -3.98 12.82
CA VAL A 327 -6.52 -5.34 12.76
C VAL A 327 -6.26 -6.06 14.09
N SER A 328 -7.31 -6.18 14.90
CA SER A 328 -7.24 -6.90 16.20
C SER A 328 -7.75 -8.32 16.04
N ARG A 329 -6.98 -9.31 16.50
CA ARG A 329 -7.31 -10.75 16.50
C ARG A 329 -6.82 -11.36 17.82
N VAL A 330 -7.19 -12.61 18.05
CA VAL A 330 -6.77 -13.37 19.27
C VAL A 330 -5.25 -13.42 19.41
N ASN A 331 -4.53 -13.46 18.28
CA ASN A 331 -3.06 -13.54 18.24
C ASN A 331 -2.35 -12.17 18.37
N GLY A 332 -3.11 -11.07 18.52
CA GLY A 332 -2.55 -9.72 18.69
C GLY A 332 -3.23 -8.65 17.83
N THR A 333 -2.79 -7.43 18.06
CA THR A 333 -3.24 -6.26 17.31
C THR A 333 -2.10 -5.74 16.44
N VAL A 334 -2.37 -5.59 15.15
CA VAL A 334 -1.42 -5.09 14.16
C VAL A 334 -1.98 -3.84 13.51
N ALA A 335 -1.16 -2.81 13.37
CA ALA A 335 -1.48 -1.60 12.64
C ALA A 335 -0.76 -1.62 11.28
N PHE A 336 -1.52 -1.37 10.20
CA PHE A 336 -0.99 -1.24 8.86
C PHE A 336 -1.16 0.21 8.38
N PRO A 337 -0.12 0.85 7.84
CA PRO A 337 -0.25 2.18 7.26
C PRO A 337 -1.15 2.13 6.02
N CYS A 338 -1.93 3.21 5.83
CA CYS A 338 -2.89 3.29 4.74
C CYS A 338 -3.17 4.75 4.30
N LYS A 339 -2.12 5.52 4.08
CA LYS A 339 -2.24 6.86 3.49
C LYS A 339 -2.54 6.72 2.00
N PHE A 340 -3.79 6.81 1.60
CA PHE A 340 -4.22 6.65 0.23
C PHE A 340 -5.15 7.78 -0.19
N MET A 341 -5.27 8.00 -1.48
CA MET A 341 -6.28 8.87 -2.08
C MET A 341 -7.49 8.02 -2.46
N LEU A 342 -8.65 8.33 -1.88
CA LEU A 342 -9.91 7.69 -2.25
C LEU A 342 -10.45 8.33 -3.53
N VAL A 343 -10.66 7.51 -4.55
CA VAL A 343 -11.43 7.87 -5.73
C VAL A 343 -12.65 6.96 -5.79
N ALA A 344 -13.85 7.54 -5.67
CA ALA A 344 -15.08 6.79 -5.75
C ALA A 344 -15.86 7.17 -7.01
N ALA A 345 -16.55 6.21 -7.63
CA ALA A 345 -17.43 6.48 -8.74
C ALA A 345 -18.82 5.92 -8.47
N MET A 346 -19.84 6.64 -8.90
CA MET A 346 -21.23 6.17 -8.79
C MET A 346 -22.11 6.72 -9.90
N ASN A 347 -23.23 6.04 -10.12
CA ASN A 347 -24.31 6.57 -10.94
C ASN A 347 -25.23 7.49 -10.10
N PRO A 348 -25.97 8.42 -10.71
CA PRO A 348 -26.85 9.34 -9.96
C PRO A 348 -28.14 8.67 -9.45
N CYS A 349 -28.46 7.47 -9.93
CA CYS A 349 -29.62 6.68 -9.53
C CYS A 349 -29.47 5.23 -10.01
N PRO A 350 -30.38 4.29 -9.65
CA PRO A 350 -30.31 2.89 -10.11
C PRO A 350 -30.32 2.72 -11.64
N CYS A 351 -31.10 3.50 -12.40
CA CYS A 351 -31.07 3.44 -13.86
C CYS A 351 -29.89 4.22 -14.48
N GLY A 352 -29.24 5.09 -13.71
CA GLY A 352 -28.08 5.88 -14.13
C GLY A 352 -28.39 7.20 -14.86
N TYR A 353 -29.66 7.56 -15.07
CA TYR A 353 -30.04 8.70 -15.92
C TYR A 353 -30.71 9.85 -15.16
N TYR A 354 -30.67 9.89 -13.84
CA TYR A 354 -31.21 11.01 -13.06
C TYR A 354 -30.43 12.30 -13.37
N GLY A 355 -31.14 13.33 -13.84
CA GLY A 355 -30.53 14.60 -14.28
C GLY A 355 -29.81 14.54 -15.64
N HIS A 356 -29.97 13.47 -16.42
CA HIS A 356 -29.35 13.34 -17.73
C HIS A 356 -30.04 14.29 -18.76
N PRO A 357 -29.26 15.02 -19.61
CA PRO A 357 -29.82 16.04 -20.48
C PRO A 357 -30.75 15.50 -21.58
N THR A 358 -30.52 14.28 -22.08
CA THR A 358 -31.25 13.72 -23.23
C THR A 358 -32.01 12.43 -22.95
N ARG A 359 -31.70 11.72 -21.86
CA ARG A 359 -32.38 10.46 -21.50
C ARG A 359 -33.18 10.63 -20.22
N PRO A 360 -34.47 10.33 -20.19
CA PRO A 360 -35.30 10.47 -19.01
C PRO A 360 -34.95 9.38 -17.99
N CYS A 361 -34.93 9.75 -16.72
CA CYS A 361 -34.80 8.81 -15.59
C CYS A 361 -36.13 8.05 -15.43
N THR A 362 -36.05 6.73 -15.26
CA THR A 362 -37.22 5.84 -15.03
C THR A 362 -37.43 5.51 -13.54
N CYS A 363 -36.58 5.99 -12.66
CA CYS A 363 -36.67 5.70 -11.22
C CYS A 363 -37.68 6.61 -10.53
N SER A 364 -38.43 6.08 -9.57
CA SER A 364 -39.22 6.89 -8.67
C SER A 364 -38.31 7.72 -7.74
N GLU A 365 -38.80 8.84 -7.22
CA GLU A 365 -38.03 9.68 -6.29
C GLU A 365 -37.58 8.90 -5.04
N THR A 366 -38.43 8.02 -4.53
CA THR A 366 -38.11 7.14 -3.39
C THR A 366 -37.02 6.13 -3.72
N ALA A 367 -36.95 5.62 -4.94
CA ALA A 367 -35.87 4.72 -5.40
C ALA A 367 -34.55 5.46 -5.52
N VAL A 368 -34.56 6.69 -6.05
CA VAL A 368 -33.39 7.57 -6.11
C VAL A 368 -32.87 7.88 -4.71
N ALA A 369 -33.75 8.35 -3.82
CA ALA A 369 -33.38 8.68 -2.43
C ALA A 369 -32.80 7.48 -1.68
N ARG A 370 -33.40 6.29 -1.83
CA ARG A 370 -32.89 5.04 -1.24
C ARG A 370 -31.52 4.65 -1.77
N TYR A 371 -31.29 4.82 -3.07
CA TYR A 371 -30.00 4.51 -3.71
C TYR A 371 -28.91 5.45 -3.22
N LEU A 372 -29.13 6.75 -3.24
CA LEU A 372 -28.21 7.77 -2.75
C LEU A 372 -27.93 7.63 -1.25
N GLY A 373 -28.95 7.28 -0.47
CA GLY A 373 -28.86 7.06 0.98
C GLY A 373 -28.05 5.82 1.39
N ARG A 374 -27.62 4.96 0.45
CA ARG A 374 -26.67 3.89 0.73
C ARG A 374 -25.28 4.43 1.09
N VAL A 375 -24.89 5.56 0.52
CA VAL A 375 -23.65 6.25 0.87
C VAL A 375 -23.91 7.14 2.10
N SER A 376 -23.22 6.85 3.20
CA SER A 376 -23.45 7.55 4.47
C SER A 376 -22.92 8.99 4.41
N GLY A 377 -23.65 9.93 5.07
CA GLY A 377 -23.19 11.31 5.21
C GLY A 377 -21.76 11.43 5.75
N PRO A 378 -21.40 10.71 6.84
CA PRO A 378 -20.03 10.71 7.36
C PRO A 378 -18.94 10.26 6.36
N LEU A 379 -19.25 9.39 5.39
CA LEU A 379 -18.30 9.03 4.33
C LEU A 379 -18.20 10.15 3.28
N LEU A 380 -19.34 10.75 2.89
CA LEU A 380 -19.38 11.90 1.98
C LEU A 380 -18.60 13.10 2.54
N ASP A 381 -18.72 13.33 3.84
CA ASP A 381 -17.95 14.38 4.53
C ASP A 381 -16.43 14.17 4.44
N ARG A 382 -15.95 12.98 4.15
CA ARG A 382 -14.51 12.65 3.99
C ARG A 382 -14.02 12.73 2.55
N ILE A 383 -14.91 13.00 1.62
CA ILE A 383 -14.57 13.22 0.21
C ILE A 383 -14.54 14.73 -0.04
N ASP A 384 -13.43 15.22 -0.57
CA ASP A 384 -13.18 16.66 -0.71
C ASP A 384 -13.84 17.25 -1.96
N LEU A 385 -13.78 16.52 -3.08
CA LEU A 385 -14.23 16.95 -4.40
C LEU A 385 -15.37 16.06 -4.89
N HIS A 386 -16.54 16.64 -5.12
CA HIS A 386 -17.66 15.98 -5.76
C HIS A 386 -17.82 16.51 -7.20
N ILE A 387 -17.75 15.62 -8.18
CA ILE A 387 -17.63 15.99 -9.61
C ILE A 387 -18.73 15.31 -10.40
N GLU A 388 -19.48 16.09 -11.14
CA GLU A 388 -20.39 15.55 -12.14
C GLU A 388 -19.62 15.31 -13.45
N VAL A 389 -19.66 14.06 -13.93
CA VAL A 389 -19.03 13.63 -15.17
C VAL A 389 -20.14 13.51 -16.23
N PRO A 390 -20.32 14.52 -17.09
CA PRO A 390 -21.36 14.49 -18.11
C PRO A 390 -21.05 13.42 -19.17
N PRO A 391 -22.05 12.96 -19.94
CA PRO A 391 -21.81 12.14 -21.11
C PRO A 391 -20.93 12.91 -22.11
N VAL A 392 -20.04 12.20 -22.80
CA VAL A 392 -19.16 12.81 -23.81
C VAL A 392 -20.00 13.21 -25.02
N ASP A 393 -19.83 14.43 -25.48
CA ASP A 393 -20.51 14.91 -26.71
C ASP A 393 -19.90 14.21 -27.95
N PHE A 394 -20.73 13.90 -28.93
CA PHE A 394 -20.29 13.32 -30.20
C PHE A 394 -19.23 14.20 -30.91
N ARG A 395 -19.33 15.51 -30.77
CA ARG A 395 -18.33 16.46 -31.30
C ARG A 395 -16.96 16.26 -30.70
N ASP A 396 -16.89 16.01 -29.38
CA ASP A 396 -15.61 15.73 -28.68
C ASP A 396 -15.03 14.38 -29.10
N LEU A 397 -15.89 13.37 -29.31
CA LEU A 397 -15.45 12.03 -29.76
C LEU A 397 -14.91 12.08 -31.21
N SER A 398 -15.48 12.90 -32.07
CA SER A 398 -15.04 13.05 -33.47
C SER A 398 -13.87 14.00 -33.65
N ASN A 399 -13.48 14.73 -32.60
CA ASN A 399 -12.36 15.66 -32.65
C ASN A 399 -11.02 14.91 -32.70
N THR A 400 -10.26 15.15 -33.77
CA THR A 400 -8.92 14.58 -33.98
C THR A 400 -7.80 15.36 -33.28
N ALA A 401 -8.11 16.53 -32.68
CA ALA A 401 -7.14 17.31 -31.94
C ALA A 401 -6.61 16.49 -30.76
N LYS A 402 -5.31 16.62 -30.51
CA LYS A 402 -4.67 16.00 -29.33
C LYS A 402 -5.18 16.71 -28.08
N GLU A 403 -5.68 15.92 -27.14
CA GLU A 403 -5.99 16.38 -25.80
C GLU A 403 -4.70 16.61 -24.98
N GLU A 404 -4.83 17.28 -23.86
CA GLU A 404 -3.70 17.54 -22.96
C GLU A 404 -3.11 16.24 -22.42
N SER A 405 -1.78 16.10 -22.51
CA SER A 405 -1.08 14.89 -22.05
C SER A 405 -0.95 14.83 -20.52
N SER A 406 -0.85 13.61 -19.99
CA SER A 406 -0.53 13.39 -18.58
C SER A 406 0.77 14.08 -18.15
N ALA A 407 1.77 14.13 -19.03
CA ALA A 407 3.04 14.81 -18.74
C ALA A 407 2.88 16.30 -18.48
N SER A 408 2.03 16.99 -19.26
CA SER A 408 1.74 18.41 -19.08
C SER A 408 1.00 18.68 -17.75
N ILE A 409 -0.02 17.87 -17.43
CA ILE A 409 -0.76 17.96 -16.17
C ILE A 409 0.18 17.67 -14.99
N LYS A 410 0.99 16.60 -15.10
CA LYS A 410 1.94 16.19 -14.07
C LYS A 410 2.93 17.29 -13.74
N ALA A 411 3.45 18.01 -14.72
CA ALA A 411 4.38 19.12 -14.48
C ALA A 411 3.77 20.20 -13.57
N ARG A 412 2.48 20.55 -13.75
CA ARG A 412 1.79 21.49 -12.85
C ARG A 412 1.52 20.91 -11.47
N VAL A 413 1.18 19.62 -11.41
CA VAL A 413 1.00 18.91 -10.15
C VAL A 413 2.29 18.87 -9.36
N ASP A 414 3.42 18.54 -10.01
CA ASP A 414 4.74 18.49 -9.36
C ASP A 414 5.14 19.88 -8.84
N ALA A 415 4.96 20.96 -9.63
CA ALA A 415 5.23 22.34 -9.18
C ALA A 415 4.41 22.73 -7.94
N ALA A 416 3.12 22.40 -7.91
CA ALA A 416 2.27 22.65 -6.74
C ALA A 416 2.73 21.83 -5.52
N ARG A 417 3.21 20.59 -5.73
CA ARG A 417 3.75 19.75 -4.67
C ARG A 417 5.08 20.26 -4.12
N ASP A 418 5.93 20.83 -4.96
CA ASP A 418 7.18 21.43 -4.51
C ASP A 418 6.91 22.59 -3.54
N ILE A 419 5.93 23.45 -3.84
CA ILE A 419 5.48 24.51 -2.91
C ILE A 419 4.99 23.90 -1.56
N GLN A 420 4.25 22.80 -1.61
CA GLN A 420 3.76 22.13 -0.39
C GLN A 420 4.91 21.47 0.38
N ASN A 421 5.88 20.84 -0.31
CA ASN A 421 7.04 20.23 0.32
C ASN A 421 7.90 21.28 1.06
N GLU A 422 8.09 22.47 0.46
CA GLU A 422 8.78 23.60 1.12
C GLU A 422 7.99 24.09 2.33
N ARG A 423 6.68 24.29 2.17
CA ARG A 423 5.78 24.76 3.25
C ARG A 423 5.77 23.84 4.45
N PHE A 424 5.77 22.52 4.21
CA PHE A 424 5.64 21.49 5.24
C PHE A 424 6.97 20.83 5.62
N ALA A 425 8.09 21.44 5.27
CA ALA A 425 9.40 20.92 5.64
C ALA A 425 9.47 20.65 7.17
N ASN A 426 9.92 19.45 7.55
CA ASN A 426 10.03 18.99 8.95
C ASN A 426 8.72 18.80 9.74
N THR A 427 7.54 18.81 9.09
CA THR A 427 6.25 18.61 9.78
C THR A 427 5.69 17.19 9.62
N GLY A 428 6.23 16.37 8.72
CA GLY A 428 5.67 15.06 8.36
C GLY A 428 4.41 15.12 7.48
N ILE A 429 3.92 16.33 7.13
CA ILE A 429 2.83 16.56 6.19
C ILE A 429 3.39 16.52 4.77
N THR A 430 2.73 15.80 3.88
CA THR A 430 3.16 15.65 2.48
C THR A 430 2.27 16.38 1.48
N CYS A 431 1.05 16.80 1.88
CA CYS A 431 0.10 17.47 1.00
C CYS A 431 -0.97 18.25 1.76
N ASN A 432 -1.64 19.16 1.05
CA ASN A 432 -2.65 20.03 1.65
C ASN A 432 -3.85 19.30 2.27
N ALA A 433 -4.24 18.13 1.76
CA ALA A 433 -5.33 17.34 2.35
C ALA A 433 -5.01 16.91 3.79
N GLN A 434 -3.73 16.79 4.14
CA GLN A 434 -3.26 16.36 5.46
C GLN A 434 -3.09 17.52 6.46
N ILE A 435 -3.33 18.78 6.08
CA ILE A 435 -3.22 19.92 6.99
C ILE A 435 -4.13 19.68 8.20
N PRO A 436 -3.60 19.67 9.43
CA PRO A 436 -4.42 19.49 10.62
C PRO A 436 -5.20 20.80 10.96
N PRO A 437 -6.32 20.71 11.69
CA PRO A 437 -7.18 21.86 11.97
C PRO A 437 -6.46 23.05 12.59
N GLU A 438 -5.50 22.82 13.47
CA GLU A 438 -4.71 23.84 14.15
C GLU A 438 -3.84 24.68 13.21
N MET A 439 -3.44 24.13 12.06
CA MET A 439 -2.60 24.82 11.06
C MET A 439 -3.42 25.51 9.97
N LEU A 440 -4.73 25.25 9.87
CA LEU A 440 -5.55 25.73 8.74
C LEU A 440 -5.49 27.25 8.58
N HIS A 441 -5.64 28.01 9.66
CA HIS A 441 -5.63 29.49 9.60
C HIS A 441 -4.28 30.07 9.20
N GLU A 442 -3.21 29.40 9.57
CA GLU A 442 -1.85 29.85 9.21
C GLU A 442 -1.53 29.55 7.75
N VAL A 443 -1.85 28.35 7.30
CA VAL A 443 -1.50 27.83 5.97
C VAL A 443 -2.47 28.31 4.89
N CYS A 444 -3.77 28.37 5.22
CA CYS A 444 -4.83 28.76 4.29
C CYS A 444 -5.23 30.24 4.44
N ARG A 445 -4.24 31.13 4.30
CA ARG A 445 -4.49 32.59 4.35
C ARG A 445 -5.38 33.01 3.20
N THR A 446 -6.46 33.72 3.51
CA THR A 446 -7.45 34.16 2.53
C THR A 446 -7.40 35.68 2.35
N ALA A 447 -7.58 36.14 1.11
CA ALA A 447 -7.81 37.55 0.83
C ALA A 447 -9.23 37.97 1.30
N PRO A 448 -9.49 39.25 1.67
CA PRO A 448 -10.78 39.67 2.20
C PRO A 448 -11.98 39.33 1.29
N ALA A 449 -11.81 39.38 -0.04
CA ALA A 449 -12.84 38.97 -0.99
C ALA A 449 -13.12 37.46 -0.98
N ALA A 450 -12.11 36.65 -0.72
CA ALA A 450 -12.27 35.20 -0.56
C ALA A 450 -13.00 34.87 0.76
N ASP A 451 -12.71 35.54 1.86
CA ASP A 451 -13.39 35.39 3.13
C ASP A 451 -14.89 35.70 3.02
N ALA A 452 -15.23 36.82 2.36
CA ALA A 452 -16.63 37.17 2.14
C ALA A 452 -17.37 36.12 1.29
N LEU A 453 -16.71 35.56 0.28
CA LEU A 453 -17.28 34.48 -0.56
C LEU A 453 -17.49 33.20 0.25
N LEU A 454 -16.47 32.77 1.02
CA LEU A 454 -16.52 31.56 1.84
C LEU A 454 -17.60 31.68 2.93
N LYS A 455 -17.73 32.84 3.58
CA LYS A 455 -18.79 33.11 4.55
C LYS A 455 -20.18 32.99 3.91
N ASN A 456 -20.37 33.64 2.77
CA ASN A 456 -21.62 33.54 2.03
C ASN A 456 -21.95 32.11 1.59
N ALA A 457 -20.93 31.34 1.16
CA ALA A 457 -21.08 29.95 0.79
C ALA A 457 -21.46 29.09 2.00
N PHE A 458 -20.82 29.30 3.16
CA PHE A 458 -21.11 28.61 4.42
C PHE A 458 -22.56 28.80 4.83
N GLU A 459 -23.05 30.05 4.85
CA GLU A 459 -24.41 30.39 5.23
C GLU A 459 -25.44 29.88 4.18
N LYS A 460 -25.19 30.12 2.89
CA LYS A 460 -26.11 29.76 1.82
C LYS A 460 -26.24 28.26 1.58
N PHE A 461 -25.16 27.50 1.73
CA PHE A 461 -25.14 26.06 1.48
C PHE A 461 -25.26 25.22 2.76
N GLY A 462 -25.24 25.84 3.95
CA GLY A 462 -25.35 25.15 5.24
C GLY A 462 -24.19 24.17 5.44
N LEU A 463 -22.97 24.58 5.10
CA LEU A 463 -21.80 23.71 5.20
C LEU A 463 -21.51 23.36 6.67
N SER A 464 -21.15 22.09 6.93
CA SER A 464 -20.61 21.73 8.24
C SER A 464 -19.21 22.32 8.42
N ALA A 465 -18.72 22.44 9.67
CA ALA A 465 -17.35 22.89 9.94
C ALA A 465 -16.31 22.04 9.17
N ARG A 466 -16.49 20.73 9.14
CA ARG A 466 -15.63 19.82 8.37
C ARG A 466 -15.65 20.10 6.87
N ALA A 467 -16.82 20.39 6.31
CA ALA A 467 -16.94 20.72 4.89
C ALA A 467 -16.26 22.06 4.58
N TYR A 468 -16.34 23.03 5.49
CA TYR A 468 -15.64 24.30 5.38
C TYR A 468 -14.11 24.12 5.37
N ASP A 469 -13.56 23.35 6.31
CA ASP A 469 -12.13 23.05 6.37
C ASP A 469 -11.62 22.39 5.06
N ARG A 470 -12.42 21.50 4.48
CA ARG A 470 -12.09 20.86 3.20
C ARG A 470 -12.11 21.85 2.05
N VAL A 471 -13.09 22.74 1.99
CA VAL A 471 -13.13 23.82 0.98
C VAL A 471 -11.87 24.68 1.10
N LEU A 472 -11.44 25.02 2.31
CA LEU A 472 -10.20 25.77 2.53
C LEU A 472 -8.96 25.02 2.01
N LYS A 473 -8.81 23.74 2.32
CA LYS A 473 -7.69 22.90 1.86
C LYS A 473 -7.66 22.78 0.33
N VAL A 474 -8.84 22.60 -0.29
CA VAL A 474 -8.97 22.59 -1.76
C VAL A 474 -8.64 23.95 -2.35
N SER A 475 -9.12 25.05 -1.74
CA SER A 475 -8.80 26.43 -2.16
C SER A 475 -7.30 26.70 -2.10
N ARG A 476 -6.62 26.20 -1.04
CA ARG A 476 -5.15 26.33 -0.91
C ARG A 476 -4.44 25.57 -2.02
N THR A 477 -4.91 24.38 -2.38
CA THR A 477 -4.34 23.60 -3.49
C THR A 477 -4.52 24.28 -4.84
N ILE A 478 -5.68 24.89 -5.09
CA ILE A 478 -5.93 25.65 -6.30
C ILE A 478 -5.00 26.89 -6.37
N ALA A 479 -4.80 27.55 -5.23
CA ALA A 479 -3.88 28.69 -5.15
C ALA A 479 -2.42 28.26 -5.33
N ASP A 480 -2.01 27.08 -4.87
CA ASP A 480 -0.66 26.52 -5.12
C ASP A 480 -0.47 26.21 -6.61
N LEU A 481 -1.48 25.67 -7.31
CA LEU A 481 -1.46 25.46 -8.75
C LEU A 481 -1.33 26.75 -9.55
N ASP A 482 -1.88 27.84 -9.02
CA ASP A 482 -1.76 29.19 -9.60
C ASP A 482 -0.52 29.96 -9.11
N ASN A 483 0.36 29.30 -8.32
CA ASN A 483 1.52 29.92 -7.67
C ASN A 483 1.16 31.20 -6.87
N SER A 484 -0.01 31.21 -6.25
CA SER A 484 -0.50 32.33 -5.46
C SER A 484 -0.20 32.14 -3.97
N ARG A 485 0.34 33.20 -3.33
CA ARG A 485 0.66 33.18 -1.89
C ARG A 485 -0.58 33.03 -1.03
N ASP A 486 -1.63 33.80 -1.33
CA ASP A 486 -2.88 33.83 -0.58
C ASP A 486 -4.02 33.24 -1.41
N ILE A 487 -5.05 32.77 -0.73
CA ILE A 487 -6.27 32.27 -1.39
C ILE A 487 -7.10 33.48 -1.85
N GLU A 488 -7.20 33.65 -3.16
CA GLU A 488 -8.04 34.68 -3.77
C GLU A 488 -9.50 34.19 -3.95
N ALA A 489 -10.41 35.13 -4.23
CA ALA A 489 -11.84 34.84 -4.44
C ALA A 489 -12.09 33.80 -5.55
N ARG A 490 -11.27 33.80 -6.63
CA ARG A 490 -11.39 32.80 -7.73
C ARG A 490 -11.08 31.39 -7.26
N HIS A 491 -10.08 31.21 -6.39
CA HIS A 491 -9.69 29.91 -5.84
C HIS A 491 -10.79 29.35 -4.93
N ALA A 492 -11.34 30.20 -4.06
CA ALA A 492 -12.47 29.85 -3.19
C ALA A 492 -13.73 29.52 -3.99
N ALA A 493 -14.03 30.29 -5.05
CA ALA A 493 -15.17 30.04 -5.92
C ALA A 493 -15.08 28.70 -6.65
N GLU A 494 -13.90 28.35 -7.17
CA GLU A 494 -13.67 27.03 -7.80
C GLU A 494 -13.84 25.90 -6.77
N ALA A 495 -13.26 26.02 -5.59
CA ALA A 495 -13.35 25.00 -4.52
C ALA A 495 -14.80 24.79 -4.04
N VAL A 496 -15.57 25.86 -3.84
CA VAL A 496 -16.98 25.79 -3.42
C VAL A 496 -17.83 25.02 -4.47
N ARG A 497 -17.54 25.17 -5.75
CA ARG A 497 -18.27 24.46 -6.83
C ARG A 497 -18.23 22.94 -6.65
N TYR A 498 -17.12 22.37 -6.16
CA TYR A 498 -17.00 20.94 -5.93
C TYR A 498 -17.82 20.41 -4.77
N ARG A 499 -18.47 21.29 -3.97
CA ARG A 499 -19.39 20.91 -2.88
C ARG A 499 -20.87 21.20 -3.19
N THR A 500 -21.15 21.87 -4.31
CA THR A 500 -22.55 22.21 -4.68
C THR A 500 -23.39 20.98 -5.02
N LEU A 501 -22.78 19.87 -5.42
CA LEU A 501 -23.48 18.62 -5.72
C LEU A 501 -24.10 17.95 -4.49
N ASP A 502 -23.65 18.29 -3.26
CA ASP A 502 -24.25 17.80 -2.02
C ASP A 502 -25.73 18.15 -1.95
N ARG A 503 -26.08 19.39 -2.34
CA ARG A 503 -27.49 19.83 -2.40
C ARG A 503 -28.27 19.16 -3.52
N LYS A 504 -27.64 18.95 -4.68
CA LYS A 504 -28.31 18.35 -5.83
C LYS A 504 -28.76 16.92 -5.55
N TYR A 505 -27.97 16.15 -4.82
CA TYR A 505 -28.16 14.71 -4.66
C TYR A 505 -28.61 14.30 -3.24
N TRP A 506 -28.17 14.98 -2.18
CA TRP A 506 -28.39 14.53 -0.79
C TRP A 506 -29.22 15.47 0.09
N THR A 507 -29.40 16.72 -0.31
CA THR A 507 -30.24 17.65 0.46
C THR A 507 -31.62 17.74 -0.20
N ARG A 508 -32.58 17.00 0.32
CA ARG A 508 -34.02 17.16 0.02
C ARG A 508 -34.80 17.38 1.31
#